data_c02ba9dc75859da50686b1833f2835f4
#
_entry.id   c02ba9dc75859da50686b1833f2835f4
#
_cell.length_a   1.000
_cell.length_b   1.000
_cell.length_c   1.000
_cell.angle_alpha   90.00
_cell.angle_beta   90.00
_cell.angle_gamma   90.00
#
_symmetry.space_group_name_H-M   'P 1'
#
loop_
_entity.id
_entity.type
_entity.pdbx_description
1 polymer ?
#
loop_
_entity_poly.entity_id
_entity_poly.type
_entity_poly.pdbx_seq_one_letter_code
_entity_poly.pdbx_strand_id
1 'polypeptide(L)'
;MKKLEGKIALITGGSSGIGLATAQLFVSEGAYVFITGRRQEELDAAVALIGQQVTGVQGDVANLADLDRLYEQVRQQKGHLDIVFANAGGSGGMVPLGAITEEHFDKVFNSNVRGMLFTVQKALPLLRDGSSIILMASTTGSKGAAAFSVYSASKAAVRSFARTWTMDLQARKIRVNALSPGPTETAATTRMGSTPAQKQFIQDYIVSSIPMGRMGQPEETAKAAVFLASDDSSFITGIELFVDGGTAQI
;
A
#
# COMPACT_ATOMS: atom_id res chain seq x y z
N MET A 1 18.76 -17.04 -5.12
CA MET A 1 18.05 -17.41 -3.86
C MET A 1 16.82 -16.51 -3.78
N LYS A 2 15.65 -17.05 -3.45
CA LYS A 2 14.42 -16.25 -3.31
C LYS A 2 14.53 -15.37 -2.07
N LYS A 3 14.18 -14.09 -2.19
CA LYS A 3 14.38 -13.08 -1.13
C LYS A 3 13.41 -13.21 0.05
N LEU A 4 12.25 -13.83 -0.16
CA LEU A 4 11.19 -13.98 0.84
C LEU A 4 10.85 -15.45 1.11
N GLU A 5 11.79 -16.37 0.88
CA GLU A 5 11.56 -17.80 1.07
C GLU A 5 11.09 -18.12 2.48
N GLY A 6 9.94 -18.79 2.58
CA GLY A 6 9.34 -19.18 3.86
C GLY A 6 8.72 -18.06 4.69
N LYS A 7 8.73 -16.80 4.21
CA LYS A 7 8.08 -15.66 4.89
C LYS A 7 6.57 -15.72 4.71
N ILE A 8 5.84 -15.22 5.71
CA ILE A 8 4.38 -15.07 5.67
C ILE A 8 4.06 -13.59 5.65
N ALA A 9 3.38 -13.14 4.59
CA ALA A 9 3.05 -11.74 4.34
C ALA A 9 1.55 -11.48 4.34
N LEU A 10 1.15 -10.30 4.81
CA LEU A 10 -0.18 -9.73 4.62
C LEU A 10 -0.07 -8.49 3.73
N ILE A 11 -0.92 -8.42 2.69
CA ILE A 11 -1.04 -7.26 1.81
C ILE A 11 -2.50 -6.80 1.80
N THR A 12 -2.80 -5.64 2.35
CA THR A 12 -4.14 -5.05 2.24
C THR A 12 -4.32 -4.36 0.89
N GLY A 13 -5.51 -4.45 0.30
CA GLY A 13 -5.75 -3.95 -1.07
C GLY A 13 -4.98 -4.75 -2.13
N GLY A 14 -4.80 -6.06 -1.90
CA GLY A 14 -4.02 -6.96 -2.75
C GLY A 14 -4.75 -7.47 -4.00
N SER A 15 -5.99 -7.04 -4.25
CA SER A 15 -6.78 -7.52 -5.39
C SER A 15 -6.57 -6.73 -6.70
N SER A 16 -5.80 -5.65 -6.69
CA SER A 16 -5.55 -4.85 -7.89
C SER A 16 -4.31 -3.95 -7.78
N GLY A 17 -3.84 -3.42 -8.91
CA GLY A 17 -2.78 -2.42 -9.00
C GLY A 17 -1.50 -2.82 -8.28
N ILE A 18 -0.91 -1.90 -7.52
CA ILE A 18 0.36 -2.12 -6.80
C ILE A 18 0.26 -3.28 -5.80
N GLY A 19 -0.88 -3.40 -5.10
CA GLY A 19 -1.08 -4.49 -4.13
C GLY A 19 -1.04 -5.86 -4.78
N LEU A 20 -1.71 -6.02 -5.93
CA LEU A 20 -1.72 -7.28 -6.70
C LEU A 20 -0.32 -7.60 -7.27
N ALA A 21 0.33 -6.62 -7.90
CA ALA A 21 1.68 -6.80 -8.42
C ALA A 21 2.67 -7.18 -7.30
N THR A 22 2.51 -6.58 -6.11
CA THR A 22 3.32 -6.94 -4.94
C THR A 22 3.03 -8.36 -4.46
N ALA A 23 1.76 -8.78 -4.42
CA ALA A 23 1.40 -10.12 -4.01
C ALA A 23 1.99 -11.19 -4.95
N GLN A 24 1.89 -10.96 -6.27
CA GLN A 24 2.50 -11.84 -7.27
C GLN A 24 4.02 -11.94 -7.10
N LEU A 25 4.68 -10.80 -6.91
CA LEU A 25 6.14 -10.77 -6.76
C LEU A 25 6.58 -11.38 -5.42
N PHE A 26 5.84 -11.17 -4.32
CA PHE A 26 6.13 -11.82 -3.03
C PHE A 26 6.03 -13.33 -3.10
N VAL A 27 5.00 -13.85 -3.78
CA VAL A 27 4.85 -15.30 -4.02
C VAL A 27 5.99 -15.84 -4.88
N SER A 28 6.37 -15.14 -5.96
CA SER A 28 7.48 -15.55 -6.81
C SER A 28 8.82 -15.56 -6.06
N GLU A 29 8.96 -14.71 -5.04
CA GLU A 29 10.10 -14.63 -4.13
C GLU A 29 10.01 -15.59 -2.94
N GLY A 30 9.02 -16.49 -2.92
CA GLY A 30 8.91 -17.61 -1.97
C GLY A 30 8.06 -17.33 -0.74
N ALA A 31 7.37 -16.22 -0.65
CA ALA A 31 6.46 -15.94 0.46
C ALA A 31 5.11 -16.65 0.30
N TYR A 32 4.48 -16.94 1.43
CA TYR A 32 3.04 -17.16 1.49
C TYR A 32 2.33 -15.83 1.75
N VAL A 33 1.28 -15.50 0.98
CA VAL A 33 0.68 -14.18 1.02
C VAL A 33 -0.81 -14.25 1.36
N PHE A 34 -1.22 -13.52 2.39
CA PHE A 34 -2.62 -13.16 2.60
C PHE A 34 -2.90 -11.85 1.87
N ILE A 35 -3.96 -11.80 1.07
CA ILE A 35 -4.44 -10.58 0.44
C ILE A 35 -5.85 -10.26 0.90
N THR A 36 -6.17 -8.97 1.06
CA THR A 36 -7.55 -8.55 1.34
C THR A 36 -8.02 -7.50 0.35
N GLY A 37 -9.32 -7.49 0.09
CA GLY A 37 -10.01 -6.55 -0.79
C GLY A 37 -11.50 -6.55 -0.51
N ARG A 38 -12.19 -5.46 -0.87
CA ARG A 38 -13.62 -5.28 -0.57
C ARG A 38 -14.53 -6.08 -1.50
N ARG A 39 -14.12 -6.24 -2.76
CA ARG A 39 -14.92 -6.87 -3.82
C ARG A 39 -14.51 -8.32 -3.97
N GLN A 40 -15.44 -9.23 -3.68
CA GLN A 40 -15.15 -10.66 -3.70
C GLN A 40 -14.69 -11.15 -5.07
N GLU A 41 -15.40 -10.78 -6.13
CA GLU A 41 -15.06 -11.20 -7.51
C GLU A 41 -13.63 -10.80 -7.92
N GLU A 42 -13.21 -9.56 -7.58
CA GLU A 42 -11.85 -9.10 -7.87
C GLU A 42 -10.80 -9.81 -7.01
N LEU A 43 -11.18 -10.16 -5.77
CA LEU A 43 -10.30 -10.91 -4.87
C LEU A 43 -10.10 -12.33 -5.37
N ASP A 44 -11.17 -13.00 -5.80
CA ASP A 44 -11.13 -14.35 -6.36
C ASP A 44 -10.32 -14.39 -7.67
N ALA A 45 -10.51 -13.40 -8.54
CA ALA A 45 -9.71 -13.26 -9.76
C ALA A 45 -8.21 -13.05 -9.45
N ALA A 46 -7.90 -12.24 -8.41
CA ALA A 46 -6.52 -12.03 -7.98
C ALA A 46 -5.90 -13.31 -7.43
N VAL A 47 -6.63 -14.07 -6.60
CA VAL A 47 -6.17 -15.36 -6.07
C VAL A 47 -5.92 -16.35 -7.21
N ALA A 48 -6.83 -16.44 -8.17
CA ALA A 48 -6.66 -17.31 -9.35
C ALA A 48 -5.44 -16.90 -10.20
N LEU A 49 -5.20 -15.61 -10.36
CA LEU A 49 -4.06 -15.07 -11.12
C LEU A 49 -2.72 -15.31 -10.42
N ILE A 50 -2.67 -15.19 -9.09
CA ILE A 50 -1.47 -15.46 -8.29
C ILE A 50 -1.20 -16.98 -8.23
N GLY A 51 -2.24 -17.78 -8.12
CA GLY A 51 -2.19 -19.23 -8.16
C GLY A 51 -1.95 -19.87 -6.79
N GLN A 52 -0.72 -20.30 -6.50
CA GLN A 52 -0.37 -20.98 -5.26
C GLN A 52 0.18 -20.00 -4.20
N GLN A 53 0.26 -20.46 -2.94
CA GLN A 53 0.82 -19.69 -1.81
C GLN A 53 0.11 -18.37 -1.54
N VAL A 54 -1.19 -18.30 -1.81
CA VAL A 54 -2.02 -17.12 -1.55
C VAL A 54 -3.35 -17.51 -0.91
N THR A 55 -3.83 -16.66 0.00
CA THR A 55 -5.19 -16.71 0.56
C THR A 55 -5.83 -15.34 0.42
N GLY A 56 -7.00 -15.28 -0.21
CA GLY A 56 -7.85 -14.10 -0.26
C GLY A 56 -8.83 -14.05 0.92
N VAL A 57 -8.90 -12.92 1.60
CA VAL A 57 -9.86 -12.68 2.70
C VAL A 57 -10.62 -11.40 2.40
N GLN A 58 -11.92 -11.50 2.13
CA GLN A 58 -12.74 -10.32 1.89
C GLN A 58 -12.82 -9.45 3.14
N GLY A 59 -12.62 -8.14 2.97
CA GLY A 59 -12.75 -7.18 4.06
C GLY A 59 -12.45 -5.75 3.64
N ASP A 60 -12.97 -4.81 4.43
CA ASP A 60 -12.67 -3.38 4.34
C ASP A 60 -11.79 -3.00 5.55
N VAL A 61 -10.63 -2.43 5.31
CA VAL A 61 -9.73 -1.98 6.39
C VAL A 61 -10.35 -0.89 7.27
N ALA A 62 -11.35 -0.16 6.78
CA ALA A 62 -12.13 0.80 7.56
C ALA A 62 -13.09 0.11 8.55
N ASN A 63 -13.40 -1.18 8.36
CA ASN A 63 -14.23 -1.97 9.26
C ASN A 63 -13.37 -2.86 10.16
N LEU A 64 -13.36 -2.58 11.45
CA LEU A 64 -12.51 -3.28 12.41
C LEU A 64 -12.88 -4.77 12.58
N ALA A 65 -14.15 -5.13 12.42
CA ALA A 65 -14.59 -6.53 12.47
C ALA A 65 -14.06 -7.34 11.28
N ASP A 66 -13.90 -6.71 10.11
CA ASP A 66 -13.28 -7.35 8.95
C ASP A 66 -11.79 -7.62 9.21
N LEU A 67 -11.09 -6.68 9.85
CA LEU A 67 -9.71 -6.90 10.27
C LEU A 67 -9.60 -8.02 11.32
N ASP A 68 -10.55 -8.11 12.27
CA ASP A 68 -10.56 -9.21 13.24
C ASP A 68 -10.68 -10.57 12.57
N ARG A 69 -11.60 -10.71 11.60
CA ARG A 69 -11.73 -11.96 10.81
C ARG A 69 -10.48 -12.27 10.00
N LEU A 70 -9.86 -11.25 9.40
CA LEU A 70 -8.62 -11.41 8.65
C LEU A 70 -7.50 -11.99 9.54
N TYR A 71 -7.26 -11.39 10.71
CA TYR A 71 -6.18 -11.85 11.59
C TYR A 71 -6.49 -13.19 12.26
N GLU A 72 -7.74 -13.50 12.50
CA GLU A 72 -8.12 -14.82 12.97
C GLU A 72 -7.80 -15.89 11.90
N GLN A 73 -8.08 -15.62 10.64
CA GLN A 73 -7.72 -16.54 9.54
C GLN A 73 -6.20 -16.69 9.38
N VAL A 74 -5.43 -15.63 9.52
CA VAL A 74 -3.95 -15.69 9.55
C VAL A 74 -3.48 -16.56 10.70
N ARG A 75 -4.03 -16.39 11.90
CA ARG A 75 -3.69 -17.18 13.09
C ARG A 75 -3.96 -18.65 12.89
N GLN A 76 -5.14 -19.00 12.37
CA GLN A 76 -5.55 -20.40 12.16
C GLN A 76 -4.70 -21.09 11.09
N GLN A 77 -4.33 -20.41 10.01
CA GLN A 77 -3.64 -21.04 8.90
C GLN A 77 -2.11 -21.05 9.04
N LYS A 78 -1.52 -20.01 9.64
CA LYS A 78 -0.07 -19.81 9.67
C LYS A 78 0.50 -19.49 11.05
N GLY A 79 -0.31 -18.99 11.97
CA GLY A 79 0.08 -18.70 13.35
C GLY A 79 0.91 -17.42 13.53
N HIS A 80 1.51 -16.85 12.47
CA HIS A 80 2.34 -15.66 12.55
C HIS A 80 2.41 -14.87 11.24
N LEU A 81 3.02 -13.70 11.29
CA LEU A 81 3.39 -12.86 10.16
C LEU A 81 4.86 -12.43 10.26
N ASP A 82 5.52 -12.34 9.12
CA ASP A 82 6.85 -11.75 8.97
C ASP A 82 6.79 -10.39 8.28
N ILE A 83 5.75 -10.15 7.45
CA ILE A 83 5.64 -8.94 6.65
C ILE A 83 4.19 -8.44 6.68
N VAL A 84 4.01 -7.13 6.90
CA VAL A 84 2.74 -6.44 6.68
C VAL A 84 2.95 -5.33 5.68
N PHE A 85 2.29 -5.41 4.53
CA PHE A 85 2.18 -4.31 3.59
C PHE A 85 0.78 -3.68 3.70
N ALA A 86 0.67 -2.60 4.48
CA ALA A 86 -0.55 -1.82 4.63
C ALA A 86 -0.71 -0.91 3.41
N ASN A 87 -1.25 -1.49 2.33
CA ASN A 87 -1.36 -0.85 1.02
C ASN A 87 -2.78 -0.31 0.72
N ALA A 88 -3.82 -0.88 1.33
CA ALA A 88 -5.19 -0.44 1.08
C ALA A 88 -5.40 1.06 1.32
N GLY A 89 -6.04 1.72 0.38
CA GLY A 89 -6.33 3.14 0.43
C GLY A 89 -6.74 3.70 -0.94
N GLY A 90 -7.00 4.99 -0.97
CA GLY A 90 -7.36 5.67 -2.21
C GLY A 90 -7.45 7.18 -2.03
N SER A 91 -7.47 7.90 -3.16
CA SER A 91 -7.52 9.38 -3.15
C SER A 91 -8.90 9.93 -2.80
N GLY A 92 -9.94 9.14 -2.98
CA GLY A 92 -11.32 9.64 -2.88
C GLY A 92 -11.75 10.53 -4.07
N GLY A 93 -10.84 10.78 -5.01
CA GLY A 93 -11.03 11.70 -6.13
C GLY A 93 -10.33 13.05 -5.94
N MET A 94 -10.39 13.89 -6.96
CA MET A 94 -9.91 15.27 -6.92
C MET A 94 -11.02 16.17 -6.44
N VAL A 95 -10.86 16.81 -5.26
CA VAL A 95 -11.87 17.70 -4.67
C VAL A 95 -11.21 19.01 -4.29
N PRO A 96 -11.57 20.15 -4.94
CA PRO A 96 -11.06 21.47 -4.58
C PRO A 96 -11.39 21.83 -3.13
N LEU A 97 -10.52 22.64 -2.48
CA LEU A 97 -10.63 22.98 -1.06
C LEU A 97 -12.05 23.49 -0.65
N GLY A 98 -12.68 24.31 -1.49
CA GLY A 98 -14.02 24.83 -1.21
C GLY A 98 -15.18 23.86 -1.42
N ALA A 99 -14.92 22.63 -1.92
CA ALA A 99 -15.93 21.61 -2.20
C ALA A 99 -15.74 20.32 -1.36
N ILE A 100 -14.81 20.32 -0.41
CA ILE A 100 -14.59 19.16 0.47
C ILE A 100 -15.77 19.04 1.43
N THR A 101 -16.38 17.85 1.48
CA THR A 101 -17.43 17.51 2.44
C THR A 101 -16.87 16.67 3.60
N GLU A 102 -17.60 16.61 4.72
CA GLU A 102 -17.27 15.73 5.84
C GLU A 102 -17.21 14.26 5.39
N GLU A 103 -18.16 13.83 4.56
CA GLU A 103 -18.20 12.46 4.02
C GLU A 103 -16.95 12.13 3.18
N HIS A 104 -16.49 13.09 2.35
CA HIS A 104 -15.26 12.91 1.58
C HIS A 104 -14.05 12.78 2.51
N PHE A 105 -13.95 13.64 3.51
CA PHE A 105 -12.89 13.61 4.51
C PHE A 105 -12.88 12.26 5.25
N ASP A 106 -14.01 11.87 5.82
CA ASP A 106 -14.16 10.64 6.60
C ASP A 106 -13.84 9.40 5.75
N LYS A 107 -14.32 9.33 4.53
CA LYS A 107 -14.03 8.22 3.61
C LYS A 107 -12.53 8.04 3.39
N VAL A 108 -11.81 9.13 3.14
CA VAL A 108 -10.37 9.08 2.88
C VAL A 108 -9.61 8.74 4.17
N PHE A 109 -9.88 9.43 5.28
CA PHE A 109 -9.18 9.21 6.54
C PHE A 109 -9.49 7.86 7.17
N ASN A 110 -10.75 7.40 7.09
CA ASN A 110 -11.12 6.08 7.60
C ASN A 110 -10.38 4.95 6.90
N SER A 111 -10.17 5.06 5.60
CA SER A 111 -9.40 4.05 4.86
C SER A 111 -7.88 4.23 5.04
N ASN A 112 -7.36 5.44 4.75
CA ASN A 112 -5.92 5.66 4.60
C ASN A 112 -5.19 5.81 5.94
N VAL A 113 -5.85 6.31 6.98
CA VAL A 113 -5.24 6.62 8.28
C VAL A 113 -5.73 5.63 9.33
N ARG A 114 -7.03 5.67 9.66
CA ARG A 114 -7.62 4.81 10.67
C ARG A 114 -7.48 3.32 10.30
N GLY A 115 -7.83 2.97 9.07
CA GLY A 115 -7.73 1.59 8.58
C GLY A 115 -6.29 1.06 8.57
N MET A 116 -5.32 1.89 8.16
CA MET A 116 -3.91 1.54 8.21
C MET A 116 -3.41 1.35 9.64
N LEU A 117 -3.75 2.27 10.56
CA LEU A 117 -3.37 2.17 11.97
C LEU A 117 -3.84 0.83 12.55
N PHE A 118 -5.12 0.50 12.40
CA PHE A 118 -5.66 -0.73 12.98
C PHE A 118 -5.22 -1.99 12.21
N THR A 119 -4.91 -1.89 10.92
CA THR A 119 -4.22 -2.97 10.20
C THR A 119 -2.92 -3.32 10.90
N VAL A 120 -2.08 -2.35 11.19
CA VAL A 120 -0.79 -2.61 11.85
C VAL A 120 -0.97 -3.00 13.31
N GLN A 121 -1.79 -2.28 14.08
CA GLN A 121 -2.00 -2.57 15.50
C GLN A 121 -2.51 -3.99 15.75
N LYS A 122 -3.49 -4.45 14.97
CA LYS A 122 -4.05 -5.80 15.10
C LYS A 122 -3.09 -6.89 14.59
N ALA A 123 -2.11 -6.55 13.75
CA ALA A 123 -1.06 -7.47 13.32
C ALA A 123 -0.02 -7.75 14.42
N LEU A 124 0.20 -6.82 15.36
CA LEU A 124 1.30 -6.89 16.34
C LEU A 124 1.38 -8.20 17.13
N PRO A 125 0.27 -8.83 17.56
CA PRO A 125 0.34 -10.12 18.27
C PRO A 125 0.80 -11.29 17.39
N LEU A 126 0.70 -11.17 16.06
CA LEU A 126 1.09 -12.19 15.10
C LEU A 126 2.46 -11.90 14.46
N LEU A 127 2.92 -10.66 14.48
CA LEU A 127 4.23 -10.29 13.95
C LEU A 127 5.34 -10.89 14.81
N ARG A 128 6.34 -11.46 14.15
CA ARG A 128 7.56 -11.95 14.81
C ARG A 128 8.55 -10.81 15.02
N ASP A 129 9.46 -10.98 15.95
CA ASP A 129 10.57 -10.03 16.12
C ASP A 129 11.45 -10.05 14.86
N GLY A 130 11.91 -8.88 14.44
CA GLY A 130 12.64 -8.70 13.18
C GLY A 130 11.76 -8.60 11.92
N SER A 131 10.43 -8.59 12.06
CA SER A 131 9.47 -8.43 10.95
C SER A 131 9.62 -7.09 10.24
N SER A 132 9.01 -6.97 9.04
CA SER A 132 8.96 -5.74 8.25
C SER A 132 7.53 -5.24 8.06
N ILE A 133 7.30 -3.96 8.35
CA ILE A 133 6.05 -3.25 8.09
C ILE A 133 6.31 -2.20 7.01
N ILE A 134 5.52 -2.25 5.94
CA ILE A 134 5.58 -1.32 4.82
C ILE A 134 4.25 -0.57 4.77
N LEU A 135 4.32 0.76 4.77
CA LEU A 135 3.15 1.63 4.76
C LEU A 135 3.05 2.33 3.41
N MET A 136 1.96 2.12 2.68
CA MET A 136 1.73 2.78 1.39
C MET A 136 1.42 4.26 1.61
N ALA A 137 2.42 5.10 1.37
CA ALA A 137 2.29 6.55 1.35
C ALA A 137 2.02 7.08 -0.08
N SER A 138 2.55 8.21 -0.45
CA SER A 138 2.47 8.80 -1.80
C SER A 138 3.41 10.01 -1.86
N THR A 139 3.92 10.35 -3.04
CA THR A 139 4.63 11.63 -3.28
C THR A 139 3.82 12.85 -2.84
N THR A 140 2.47 12.77 -2.90
CA THR A 140 1.59 13.87 -2.46
C THR A 140 1.60 14.10 -0.94
N GLY A 141 2.12 13.16 -0.15
CA GLY A 141 2.36 13.36 1.28
C GLY A 141 3.51 14.32 1.57
N SER A 142 4.40 14.54 0.59
CA SER A 142 5.61 15.38 0.71
C SER A 142 5.60 16.54 -0.29
N LYS A 143 4.84 16.45 -1.40
CA LYS A 143 4.70 17.49 -2.43
C LYS A 143 3.24 17.92 -2.54
N GLY A 144 2.98 19.24 -2.62
CA GLY A 144 1.63 19.77 -2.81
C GLY A 144 1.03 19.37 -4.16
N ALA A 145 -0.26 19.01 -4.15
CA ALA A 145 -1.04 18.70 -5.34
C ALA A 145 -2.41 19.34 -5.24
N ALA A 146 -2.80 20.11 -6.26
CA ALA A 146 -4.09 20.80 -6.29
C ALA A 146 -5.25 19.79 -6.24
N ALA A 147 -6.30 20.14 -5.49
CA ALA A 147 -7.49 19.32 -5.26
C ALA A 147 -7.25 17.96 -4.55
N PHE A 148 -6.08 17.74 -3.94
CA PHE A 148 -5.74 16.53 -3.18
C PHE A 148 -5.56 16.79 -1.67
N SER A 149 -6.07 17.89 -1.11
CA SER A 149 -5.82 18.31 0.28
C SER A 149 -6.01 17.19 1.29
N VAL A 150 -7.16 16.51 1.27
CA VAL A 150 -7.49 15.42 2.24
C VAL A 150 -6.59 14.20 2.02
N TYR A 151 -6.40 13.81 0.76
CA TYR A 151 -5.53 12.69 0.42
C TYR A 151 -4.08 12.95 0.82
N SER A 152 -3.54 14.10 0.46
CA SER A 152 -2.16 14.51 0.81
C SER A 152 -1.94 14.53 2.32
N ALA A 153 -2.87 15.10 3.08
CA ALA A 153 -2.84 15.09 4.54
C ALA A 153 -2.85 13.66 5.10
N SER A 154 -3.69 12.77 4.54
CA SER A 154 -3.71 11.36 4.95
C SER A 154 -2.37 10.65 4.68
N LYS A 155 -1.68 10.95 3.57
CA LYS A 155 -0.38 10.37 3.23
C LYS A 155 0.77 10.97 4.03
N ALA A 156 0.69 12.23 4.43
CA ALA A 156 1.60 12.83 5.40
C ALA A 156 1.47 12.18 6.79
N ALA A 157 0.24 11.85 7.22
CA ALA A 157 0.01 11.09 8.46
C ALA A 157 0.66 9.70 8.39
N VAL A 158 0.56 8.99 7.27
CA VAL A 158 1.23 7.70 7.05
C VAL A 158 2.76 7.83 7.18
N ARG A 159 3.34 8.88 6.61
CA ARG A 159 4.78 9.15 6.77
C ARG A 159 5.16 9.37 8.24
N SER A 160 4.31 10.05 9.01
CA SER A 160 4.50 10.24 10.45
C SER A 160 4.46 8.90 11.20
N PHE A 161 3.52 8.00 10.86
CA PHE A 161 3.45 6.66 11.43
C PHE A 161 4.75 5.87 11.25
N ALA A 162 5.35 5.91 10.06
CA ALA A 162 6.60 5.19 9.82
C ALA A 162 7.71 5.60 10.79
N ARG A 163 7.85 6.90 11.09
CA ARG A 163 8.83 7.42 12.05
C ARG A 163 8.52 7.00 13.48
N THR A 164 7.27 7.21 13.90
CA THR A 164 6.84 6.98 15.28
C THR A 164 6.86 5.49 15.63
N TRP A 165 6.30 4.64 14.76
CA TRP A 165 6.24 3.19 15.02
C TRP A 165 7.60 2.51 14.94
N THR A 166 8.58 3.09 14.23
CA THR A 166 9.98 2.64 14.33
C THR A 166 10.48 2.74 15.78
N MET A 167 10.13 3.81 16.48
CA MET A 167 10.51 3.99 17.89
C MET A 167 9.72 3.05 18.80
N ASP A 168 8.41 2.94 18.59
CA ASP A 168 7.53 2.09 19.40
C ASP A 168 7.91 0.60 19.30
N LEU A 169 8.42 0.16 18.16
CA LEU A 169 8.70 -1.25 17.86
C LEU A 169 10.19 -1.62 17.90
N GLN A 170 11.07 -0.69 18.32
CA GLN A 170 12.53 -0.90 18.35
C GLN A 170 12.95 -2.11 19.20
N ALA A 171 12.30 -2.33 20.36
CA ALA A 171 12.62 -3.45 21.25
C ALA A 171 12.39 -4.82 20.57
N ARG A 172 11.45 -4.87 19.62
CA ARG A 172 11.13 -6.06 18.82
C ARG A 172 11.91 -6.13 17.50
N LYS A 173 12.79 -5.14 17.24
CA LYS A 173 13.58 -5.04 16.00
C LYS A 173 12.70 -5.06 14.73
N ILE A 174 11.44 -4.65 14.83
CA ILE A 174 10.52 -4.56 13.70
C ILE A 174 10.84 -3.28 12.93
N ARG A 175 11.09 -3.41 11.63
CA ARG A 175 11.34 -2.28 10.74
C ARG A 175 10.02 -1.72 10.22
N VAL A 176 9.89 -0.40 10.19
CA VAL A 176 8.69 0.29 9.67
C VAL A 176 9.13 1.34 8.67
N ASN A 177 8.72 1.20 7.41
CA ASN A 177 9.08 2.12 6.34
C ASN A 177 7.87 2.57 5.53
N ALA A 178 7.87 3.81 5.08
CA ALA A 178 6.90 4.31 4.12
C ALA A 178 7.41 4.08 2.69
N LEU A 179 6.50 3.63 1.80
CA LEU A 179 6.74 3.49 0.37
C LEU A 179 5.87 4.49 -0.36
N SER A 180 6.48 5.42 -1.10
CA SER A 180 5.82 6.55 -1.73
C SER A 180 5.91 6.47 -3.26
N PRO A 181 4.93 5.84 -3.91
CA PRO A 181 4.90 5.85 -5.37
C PRO A 181 4.54 7.26 -5.89
N GLY A 182 5.09 7.57 -7.06
CA GLY A 182 4.61 8.61 -7.94
C GLY A 182 3.41 8.16 -8.78
N PRO A 183 3.07 8.90 -9.84
CA PRO A 183 2.04 8.48 -10.78
C PRO A 183 2.34 7.10 -11.37
N THR A 184 1.45 6.15 -11.13
CA THR A 184 1.61 4.73 -11.51
C THR A 184 0.41 4.30 -12.34
N GLU A 185 0.64 3.54 -13.40
CA GLU A 185 -0.42 2.99 -14.27
C GLU A 185 -1.22 1.92 -13.51
N THR A 186 -2.38 2.32 -13.04
CA THR A 186 -3.32 1.45 -12.33
C THR A 186 -4.74 1.71 -12.83
N ALA A 187 -5.69 0.84 -12.51
CA ALA A 187 -7.09 1.08 -12.82
C ALA A 187 -7.63 2.39 -12.22
N ALA A 188 -7.02 2.90 -11.17
CA ALA A 188 -7.40 4.20 -10.58
C ALA A 188 -6.97 5.38 -11.47
N THR A 189 -5.76 5.34 -12.02
CA THR A 189 -5.24 6.40 -12.92
C THR A 189 -5.84 6.34 -14.32
N THR A 190 -6.07 5.14 -14.86
CA THR A 190 -6.67 4.97 -16.20
C THR A 190 -8.16 5.33 -16.27
N ARG A 191 -8.84 5.39 -15.12
CA ARG A 191 -10.24 5.85 -15.02
C ARG A 191 -10.39 7.36 -14.90
N MET A 192 -9.30 8.13 -14.81
CA MET A 192 -9.38 9.59 -14.73
C MET A 192 -9.76 10.16 -16.10
N GLY A 193 -10.81 10.99 -16.13
CA GLY A 193 -11.39 11.56 -17.36
C GLY A 193 -12.58 10.76 -17.91
N SER A 194 -13.58 11.50 -18.40
CA SER A 194 -14.86 10.94 -18.89
C SER A 194 -14.83 10.61 -20.38
N THR A 195 -13.98 11.27 -21.16
CA THR A 195 -13.84 11.07 -22.61
C THR A 195 -12.42 10.64 -22.98
N PRO A 196 -12.21 9.98 -24.13
CA PRO A 196 -10.87 9.63 -24.60
C PRO A 196 -9.92 10.84 -24.65
N ALA A 197 -10.38 11.99 -25.14
CA ALA A 197 -9.59 13.21 -25.21
C ALA A 197 -9.19 13.74 -23.81
N GLN A 198 -10.11 13.70 -22.84
CA GLN A 198 -9.79 14.08 -21.47
C GLN A 198 -8.79 13.11 -20.84
N LYS A 199 -8.93 11.82 -21.07
CA LYS A 199 -7.99 10.81 -20.56
C LYS A 199 -6.59 11.05 -21.10
N GLN A 200 -6.46 11.29 -22.42
CA GLN A 200 -5.18 11.58 -23.05
C GLN A 200 -4.57 12.87 -22.49
N PHE A 201 -5.34 13.94 -22.37
CA PHE A 201 -4.87 15.21 -21.81
C PHE A 201 -4.34 15.05 -20.37
N ILE A 202 -5.10 14.32 -19.52
CA ILE A 202 -4.68 14.06 -18.14
C ILE A 202 -3.40 13.23 -18.11
N GLN A 203 -3.30 12.20 -18.96
CA GLN A 203 -2.11 11.36 -19.06
C GLN A 203 -0.89 12.18 -19.50
N ASP A 204 -1.02 12.99 -20.54
CA ASP A 204 0.06 13.86 -21.06
C ASP A 204 0.51 14.86 -19.99
N TYR A 205 -0.46 15.47 -19.26
CA TYR A 205 -0.17 16.38 -18.16
C TYR A 205 0.59 15.68 -17.01
N ILE A 206 0.17 14.48 -16.62
CA ILE A 206 0.85 13.70 -15.59
C ILE A 206 2.28 13.35 -16.06
N VAL A 207 2.43 12.84 -17.27
CA VAL A 207 3.72 12.43 -17.83
C VAL A 207 4.69 13.61 -17.94
N SER A 208 4.20 14.78 -18.34
CA SER A 208 5.04 16.00 -18.43
C SER A 208 5.62 16.45 -17.08
N SER A 209 5.00 16.03 -15.97
CA SER A 209 5.47 16.34 -14.60
C SER A 209 6.46 15.33 -14.03
N ILE A 210 6.75 14.25 -14.76
CA ILE A 210 7.63 13.18 -14.33
C ILE A 210 8.98 13.28 -15.04
N PRO A 211 10.10 13.49 -14.35
CA PRO A 211 11.42 13.59 -14.97
C PRO A 211 11.80 12.41 -15.88
N MET A 212 11.40 11.18 -15.54
CA MET A 212 11.63 10.01 -16.39
C MET A 212 10.72 9.93 -17.61
N GLY A 213 9.81 10.90 -17.84
CA GLY A 213 8.97 11.01 -19.03
C GLY A 213 7.92 9.91 -19.22
N ARG A 214 7.60 9.17 -18.18
CA ARG A 214 6.56 8.13 -18.20
C ARG A 214 6.00 7.89 -16.80
N MET A 215 4.80 7.33 -16.74
CA MET A 215 4.27 6.78 -15.50
C MET A 215 5.03 5.50 -15.09
N GLY A 216 5.07 5.24 -13.80
CA GLY A 216 5.60 3.98 -13.27
C GLY A 216 4.63 2.82 -13.53
N GLN A 217 5.18 1.59 -13.59
CA GLN A 217 4.37 0.38 -13.60
C GLN A 217 4.19 -0.16 -12.16
N PRO A 218 3.07 -0.81 -11.83
CA PRO A 218 2.86 -1.41 -10.50
C PRO A 218 4.02 -2.29 -10.03
N GLU A 219 4.64 -3.03 -10.94
CA GLU A 219 5.76 -3.93 -10.69
C GLU A 219 7.03 -3.19 -10.22
N GLU A 220 7.21 -1.93 -10.62
CA GLU A 220 8.35 -1.11 -10.18
C GLU A 220 8.22 -0.77 -8.69
N THR A 221 7.02 -0.43 -8.24
CA THR A 221 6.73 -0.24 -6.81
C THR A 221 6.79 -1.57 -6.04
N ALA A 222 6.31 -2.67 -6.64
CA ALA A 222 6.38 -4.00 -6.05
C ALA A 222 7.82 -4.46 -5.78
N LYS A 223 8.76 -4.16 -6.68
CA LYS A 223 10.20 -4.45 -6.49
C LYS A 223 10.77 -3.70 -5.27
N ALA A 224 10.39 -2.44 -5.08
CA ALA A 224 10.77 -1.68 -3.89
C ALA A 224 10.13 -2.25 -2.61
N ALA A 225 8.89 -2.74 -2.70
CA ALA A 225 8.25 -3.44 -1.57
C ALA A 225 8.99 -4.74 -1.22
N VAL A 226 9.45 -5.55 -2.20
CA VAL A 226 10.30 -6.73 -1.95
C VAL A 226 11.60 -6.33 -1.26
N PHE A 227 12.27 -5.27 -1.71
CA PHE A 227 13.47 -4.76 -1.05
C PHE A 227 13.22 -4.40 0.42
N LEU A 228 12.16 -3.64 0.71
CA LEU A 228 11.82 -3.26 2.08
C LEU A 228 11.35 -4.44 2.94
N ALA A 229 10.77 -5.47 2.33
CA ALA A 229 10.33 -6.69 3.01
C ALA A 229 11.47 -7.64 3.35
N SER A 230 12.54 -7.64 2.56
CA SER A 230 13.66 -8.59 2.65
C SER A 230 14.78 -8.12 3.57
N ASP A 231 15.75 -9.00 3.80
CA ASP A 231 16.96 -8.72 4.57
C ASP A 231 17.92 -7.76 3.83
N ASP A 232 17.72 -7.50 2.53
CA ASP A 232 18.46 -6.48 1.77
C ASP A 232 18.31 -5.07 2.39
N SER A 233 17.22 -4.84 3.15
CA SER A 233 16.96 -3.60 3.87
C SER A 233 17.08 -3.74 5.41
N SER A 234 17.87 -4.70 5.89
CA SER A 234 18.00 -5.04 7.32
C SER A 234 18.43 -3.87 8.21
N PHE A 235 19.13 -2.87 7.66
CA PHE A 235 19.56 -1.66 8.39
C PHE A 235 18.76 -0.40 7.99
N ILE A 236 17.54 -0.59 7.42
CA ILE A 236 16.66 0.50 6.95
C ILE A 236 15.36 0.47 7.72
N THR A 237 15.08 1.52 8.50
CA THR A 237 13.81 1.72 9.20
C THR A 237 13.50 3.21 9.36
N GLY A 238 12.22 3.57 9.43
CA GLY A 238 11.76 4.96 9.61
C GLY A 238 11.87 5.83 8.35
N ILE A 239 12.30 5.30 7.21
CA ILE A 239 12.48 6.09 5.98
C ILE A 239 11.16 6.25 5.20
N GLU A 240 11.20 7.15 4.23
CA GLU A 240 10.28 7.23 3.11
C GLU A 240 11.06 6.93 1.84
N LEU A 241 10.70 5.82 1.18
CA LEU A 241 11.31 5.42 -0.10
C LEU A 241 10.41 5.86 -1.24
N PHE A 242 10.90 6.77 -2.07
CA PHE A 242 10.19 7.22 -3.27
C PHE A 242 10.43 6.28 -4.45
N VAL A 243 9.35 5.93 -5.16
CA VAL A 243 9.36 5.20 -6.44
C VAL A 243 8.51 6.01 -7.42
N ASP A 244 9.07 7.09 -7.93
CA ASP A 244 8.28 8.20 -8.48
C ASP A 244 8.83 8.81 -9.77
N GLY A 245 9.86 8.21 -10.36
CA GLY A 245 10.49 8.74 -11.57
C GLY A 245 11.10 10.14 -11.39
N GLY A 246 11.39 10.54 -10.15
CA GLY A 246 11.96 11.85 -9.80
C GLY A 246 10.92 12.93 -9.46
N THR A 247 9.63 12.62 -9.49
CA THR A 247 8.52 13.60 -9.36
C THR A 247 8.57 14.44 -8.08
N ALA A 248 9.00 13.87 -6.96
CA ALA A 248 9.08 14.57 -5.67
C ALA A 248 10.52 14.98 -5.28
N GLN A 249 11.49 14.78 -6.16
CA GLN A 249 12.91 15.02 -5.85
C GLN A 249 13.40 16.37 -6.36
N ILE A 250 12.65 17.01 -7.27
CA ILE A 250 12.96 18.30 -7.91
C ILE A 250 11.76 19.25 -7.85
#